data_f0c567f7bf8080be9ae8d63406d6d2c5
#
_entry.id   f0c567f7bf8080be9ae8d63406d6d2c5
#
_cell.length_a   1.000
_cell.length_b   1.000
_cell.length_c   1.000
_cell.angle_alpha   90.00
_cell.angle_beta   90.00
_cell.angle_gamma   90.00
#
_symmetry.space_group_name_H-M   'P 1'
#
loop_
_entity.id
_entity.type
_entity.pdbx_description
1 polymer ?
#
loop_
_entity_poly.entity_id
_entity_poly.type
_entity_poly.pdbx_seq_one_letter_code
_entity_poly.pdbx_strand_id
1 'polypeptide(L)'
;MDKTFSRREHHGRCDVCGREGPVVMNRSTFGPFDFSYCEECFRTGAEPYWFTVSTVALHGLWPNDLNEAFQTKIRSILKYLNRSEDRFRTDVYRAYHDMPLQIQ
;
A
#
# COMPACT_ATOMS: atom_id res chain seq x y z
N MET A 1 -16.81 -14.51 -1.84
CA MET A 1 -15.64 -13.92 -1.91
C MET A 1 -14.66 -14.53 -1.01
N ASP A 2 -15.08 -14.83 0.10
CA ASP A 2 -14.16 -15.40 1.04
C ASP A 2 -13.64 -16.75 0.65
N LYS A 3 -14.27 -17.39 -0.33
CA LYS A 3 -13.77 -18.66 -0.79
C LYS A 3 -12.36 -18.56 -1.34
N THR A 4 -12.07 -17.45 -2.05
CA THR A 4 -10.73 -17.26 -2.57
C THR A 4 -9.74 -17.13 -1.45
N PHE A 5 -10.10 -16.35 -0.42
CA PHE A 5 -9.23 -16.19 0.71
C PHE A 5 -9.01 -17.53 1.41
N SER A 6 -10.09 -18.23 1.72
CA SER A 6 -10.00 -19.47 2.47
C SER A 6 -9.17 -20.53 1.77
N ARG A 7 -9.28 -20.62 0.47
CA ARG A 7 -8.54 -21.64 -0.27
C ARG A 7 -7.06 -21.39 -0.33
N ARG A 8 -6.66 -20.15 -0.20
CA ARG A 8 -5.26 -19.77 -0.37
C ARG A 8 -4.61 -19.37 0.92
N GLU A 9 -5.35 -19.43 2.02
CA GLU A 9 -4.79 -18.94 3.27
C GLU A 9 -3.72 -19.88 3.80
N HIS A 10 -2.76 -19.30 4.46
CA HIS A 10 -1.75 -20.02 5.21
C HIS A 10 -1.45 -19.18 6.43
N HIS A 11 -0.68 -19.71 7.36
CA HIS A 11 -0.38 -18.98 8.59
C HIS A 11 0.86 -18.12 8.36
N GLY A 12 0.76 -16.86 8.66
CA GLY A 12 1.88 -15.95 8.47
C GLY A 12 1.58 -14.59 9.05
N ARG A 13 2.31 -13.60 8.56
CA ARG A 13 2.18 -12.24 9.04
C ARG A 13 1.65 -11.35 7.93
N CYS A 14 0.64 -10.55 8.25
CA CYS A 14 0.11 -9.59 7.28
C CYS A 14 1.11 -8.47 7.05
N ASP A 15 1.43 -8.21 5.80
CA ASP A 15 2.40 -7.16 5.46
C ASP A 15 1.82 -5.77 5.64
N VAL A 16 0.51 -5.64 5.76
CA VAL A 16 -0.15 -4.34 5.92
C VAL A 16 -0.24 -3.95 7.39
N CYS A 17 -0.84 -4.81 8.21
CA CYS A 17 -1.12 -4.46 9.60
C CYS A 17 -0.21 -5.15 10.61
N GLY A 18 0.60 -6.10 10.17
CA GLY A 18 1.52 -6.79 11.06
C GLY A 18 0.92 -7.90 11.89
N ARG A 19 -0.37 -8.14 11.75
CA ARG A 19 -1.04 -9.17 12.53
C ARG A 19 -0.59 -10.55 12.07
N GLU A 20 -0.41 -11.45 13.03
CA GLU A 20 -0.09 -12.83 12.72
C GLU A 20 -1.35 -13.67 12.72
N GLY A 21 -1.43 -14.59 11.79
CA GLY A 21 -2.58 -15.46 11.67
C GLY A 21 -2.80 -15.87 10.23
N PRO A 22 -4.06 -16.17 9.86
CA PRO A 22 -4.35 -16.57 8.48
C PRO A 22 -4.11 -15.42 7.52
N VAL A 23 -3.31 -15.64 6.49
CA VAL A 23 -3.03 -14.66 5.45
C VAL A 23 -3.05 -15.33 4.09
N VAL A 24 -3.17 -14.53 3.04
CA VAL A 24 -3.02 -15.01 1.67
C VAL A 24 -1.98 -14.15 0.98
N MET A 25 -1.25 -14.77 0.07
CA MET A 25 -0.36 -14.02 -0.81
C MET A 25 -1.17 -13.53 -1.99
N ASN A 26 -1.04 -12.26 -2.29
CA ASN A 26 -1.78 -11.70 -3.41
C ASN A 26 -0.98 -10.56 -4.00
N ARG A 27 -1.21 -10.31 -5.28
CA ARG A 27 -0.52 -9.25 -5.97
C ARG A 27 -1.04 -7.89 -5.55
N SER A 28 -0.15 -6.95 -5.35
CA SER A 28 -0.53 -5.58 -5.03
C SER A 28 -1.23 -4.95 -6.22
N THR A 29 -2.16 -4.03 -5.96
CA THR A 29 -2.79 -3.28 -7.03
C THR A 29 -1.84 -2.24 -7.62
N PHE A 30 -0.73 -1.99 -6.96
CA PHE A 30 0.21 -0.96 -7.40
C PHE A 30 1.37 -1.49 -8.21
N GLY A 31 1.45 -2.79 -8.44
CA GLY A 31 2.56 -3.28 -9.23
C GLY A 31 2.74 -4.78 -9.11
N PRO A 32 3.82 -5.29 -9.70
CA PRO A 32 4.03 -6.75 -9.79
C PRO A 32 4.69 -7.33 -8.54
N PHE A 33 4.22 -6.93 -7.38
CA PHE A 33 4.76 -7.41 -6.11
C PHE A 33 3.67 -8.12 -5.33
N ASP A 34 4.03 -9.23 -4.70
CA ASP A 34 3.09 -10.00 -3.89
C ASP A 34 3.34 -9.72 -2.42
N PHE A 35 2.26 -9.54 -1.68
CA PHE A 35 2.33 -9.34 -0.24
C PHE A 35 1.36 -10.28 0.45
N SER A 36 1.59 -10.51 1.74
CA SER A 36 0.67 -11.29 2.55
C SER A 36 -0.38 -10.37 3.14
N TYR A 37 -1.64 -10.77 3.04
CA TYR A 37 -2.76 -9.96 3.55
C TYR A 37 -3.61 -10.82 4.47
N CYS A 38 -3.96 -10.29 5.64
CA CYS A 38 -5.00 -10.92 6.43
C CYS A 38 -6.34 -10.65 5.75
N GLU A 39 -7.37 -11.35 6.22
CA GLU A 39 -8.66 -11.25 5.54
C GLU A 39 -9.18 -9.82 5.49
N GLU A 40 -9.05 -9.11 6.60
CA GLU A 40 -9.55 -7.74 6.64
C GLU A 40 -8.82 -6.82 5.68
N CYS A 41 -7.49 -6.91 5.64
CA CYS A 41 -6.72 -6.08 4.72
C CYS A 41 -6.95 -6.49 3.27
N PHE A 42 -7.14 -7.79 3.05
CA PHE A 42 -7.42 -8.29 1.71
C PHE A 42 -8.74 -7.71 1.18
N ARG A 43 -9.75 -7.70 2.03
CA ARG A 43 -11.07 -7.20 1.61
C ARG A 43 -11.11 -5.70 1.39
N THR A 44 -10.37 -4.95 2.19
CA THR A 44 -10.41 -3.49 2.09
C THR A 44 -9.52 -2.94 1.00
N GLY A 45 -8.65 -3.77 0.44
CA GLY A 45 -7.74 -3.30 -0.59
C GLY A 45 -6.58 -2.49 -0.03
N ALA A 46 -6.30 -2.63 1.27
CA ALA A 46 -5.20 -1.92 1.88
C ALA A 46 -3.87 -2.41 1.33
N GLU A 47 -2.88 -1.54 1.34
CA GLU A 47 -1.55 -1.86 0.89
C GLU A 47 -0.55 -1.48 1.99
N PRO A 48 0.63 -2.10 2.01
CA PRO A 48 1.63 -1.72 3.01
C PRO A 48 1.98 -0.24 2.89
N TYR A 49 2.15 0.41 4.03
CA TYR A 49 2.35 1.85 4.04
C TYR A 49 3.57 2.28 3.23
N TRP A 50 4.71 1.65 3.50
CA TRP A 50 5.93 2.09 2.83
C TRP A 50 5.94 1.77 1.34
N PHE A 51 5.24 0.72 0.96
CA PHE A 51 5.09 0.43 -0.46
C PHE A 51 4.21 1.50 -1.12
N THR A 52 3.19 1.97 -0.41
CA THR A 52 2.33 3.04 -0.92
C THR A 52 3.13 4.33 -1.07
N VAL A 53 3.98 4.65 -0.08
CA VAL A 53 4.85 5.82 -0.17
C VAL A 53 5.75 5.72 -1.41
N SER A 54 6.38 4.59 -1.60
CA SER A 54 7.29 4.40 -2.73
C SER A 54 6.56 4.50 -4.07
N THR A 55 5.37 3.93 -4.13
CA THR A 55 4.58 3.96 -5.36
C THR A 55 4.25 5.40 -5.74
N VAL A 56 3.80 6.19 -4.77
CA VAL A 56 3.46 7.58 -5.06
C VAL A 56 4.71 8.35 -5.47
N ALA A 57 5.82 8.14 -4.76
CA ALA A 57 7.05 8.86 -5.06
C ALA A 57 7.56 8.57 -6.48
N LEU A 58 7.29 7.37 -6.99
CA LEU A 58 7.67 7.06 -8.37
C LEU A 58 6.88 7.87 -9.39
N HIS A 59 5.71 8.36 -9.00
CA HIS A 59 4.88 9.17 -9.89
C HIS A 59 5.05 10.66 -9.67
N GLY A 60 5.63 11.05 -8.56
CA GLY A 60 5.82 12.47 -8.27
C GLY A 60 5.57 12.77 -6.81
N LEU A 61 5.23 14.02 -6.55
CA LEU A 61 5.00 14.49 -5.19
C LEU A 61 3.52 14.47 -4.84
N TRP A 62 3.25 14.21 -3.60
CA TRP A 62 1.89 14.14 -3.09
C TRP A 62 1.40 15.52 -2.70
N PRO A 63 0.20 15.88 -3.04
CA PRO A 63 -0.75 15.13 -3.88
C PRO A 63 -0.79 15.60 -5.34
N ASN A 64 -0.16 16.73 -5.63
CA ASN A 64 -0.45 17.47 -6.84
C ASN A 64 -0.01 16.81 -8.14
N ASP A 65 0.97 15.95 -8.08
CA ASP A 65 1.45 15.29 -9.29
C ASP A 65 0.65 14.05 -9.67
N LEU A 66 -0.39 13.73 -8.89
CA LEU A 66 -1.20 12.55 -9.16
C LEU A 66 -2.59 12.93 -9.59
N ASN A 67 -3.20 12.10 -10.42
CA ASN A 67 -4.56 12.39 -10.84
C ASN A 67 -5.53 12.13 -9.68
N GLU A 68 -6.73 12.64 -9.85
CA GLU A 68 -7.71 12.64 -8.77
C GLU A 68 -8.13 11.24 -8.35
N ALA A 69 -8.27 10.34 -9.31
CA ALA A 69 -8.67 8.97 -8.98
C ALA A 69 -7.61 8.28 -8.13
N PHE A 70 -6.35 8.50 -8.47
CA PHE A 70 -5.26 7.91 -7.70
C PHE A 70 -5.21 8.52 -6.31
N GLN A 71 -5.39 9.84 -6.20
CA GLN A 71 -5.43 10.50 -4.91
C GLN A 71 -6.53 9.92 -4.02
N THR A 72 -7.70 9.68 -4.59
CA THR A 72 -8.81 9.13 -3.83
C THR A 72 -8.47 7.77 -3.28
N LYS A 73 -7.85 6.93 -4.11
CA LYS A 73 -7.47 5.60 -3.66
C LYS A 73 -6.44 5.67 -2.55
N ILE A 74 -5.45 6.54 -2.69
CA ILE A 74 -4.42 6.68 -1.67
C ILE A 74 -5.03 7.15 -0.35
N ARG A 75 -5.92 8.13 -0.41
CA ARG A 75 -6.55 8.64 0.82
C ARG A 75 -7.36 7.56 1.51
N SER A 76 -8.00 6.70 0.74
CA SER A 76 -8.74 5.59 1.32
C SER A 76 -7.82 4.65 2.08
N ILE A 77 -6.66 4.35 1.50
CA ILE A 77 -5.68 3.48 2.15
C ILE A 77 -5.17 4.12 3.43
N LEU A 78 -4.83 5.40 3.38
CA LEU A 78 -4.32 6.10 4.56
C LEU A 78 -5.35 6.11 5.68
N LYS A 79 -6.61 6.31 5.32
CA LYS A 79 -7.67 6.31 6.30
C LYS A 79 -7.79 4.94 6.97
N TYR A 80 -7.73 3.90 6.18
CA TYR A 80 -7.79 2.55 6.72
C TYR A 80 -6.61 2.27 7.65
N LEU A 81 -5.42 2.73 7.26
CA LEU A 81 -4.22 2.52 8.05
C LEU A 81 -4.11 3.47 9.23
N ASN A 82 -5.03 4.43 9.33
CA ASN A 82 -5.00 5.44 10.37
C ASN A 82 -3.69 6.23 10.33
N ARG A 83 -3.29 6.63 9.14
CA ARG A 83 -2.09 7.40 8.93
C ARG A 83 -2.44 8.81 8.49
N SER A 84 -1.69 9.79 8.99
CA SER A 84 -1.95 11.17 8.66
C SER A 84 -1.46 11.50 7.26
N GLU A 85 -2.21 12.34 6.57
CA GLU A 85 -1.84 12.76 5.23
C GLU A 85 -0.61 13.66 5.25
N ASP A 86 -0.45 14.44 6.32
CA ASP A 86 0.73 15.30 6.46
C ASP A 86 2.00 14.47 6.58
N ARG A 87 1.96 13.42 7.38
CA ARG A 87 3.10 12.54 7.50
C ARG A 87 3.38 11.83 6.19
N PHE A 88 2.32 11.42 5.51
CA PHE A 88 2.46 10.76 4.22
C PHE A 88 3.16 11.69 3.22
N ARG A 89 2.75 12.95 3.20
CA ARG A 89 3.38 13.94 2.30
C ARG A 89 4.86 14.04 2.59
N THR A 90 5.23 14.10 3.86
CA THR A 90 6.64 14.18 4.23
C THR A 90 7.40 12.93 3.79
N ASP A 91 6.80 11.77 4.00
CA ASP A 91 7.47 10.52 3.66
C ASP A 91 7.64 10.39 2.14
N VAL A 92 6.63 10.80 1.38
CA VAL A 92 6.74 10.80 -0.08
C VAL A 92 7.83 11.75 -0.55
N TYR A 93 7.88 12.95 0.04
CA TYR A 93 8.88 13.92 -0.32
C TYR A 93 10.29 13.36 -0.12
N ARG A 94 10.52 12.73 1.02
CA ARG A 94 11.81 12.13 1.30
C ARG A 94 12.13 11.00 0.34
N ALA A 95 11.17 10.12 0.10
CA ALA A 95 11.39 9.02 -0.82
C ALA A 95 11.67 9.52 -2.22
N TYR A 96 10.94 10.56 -2.64
CA TYR A 96 11.13 11.14 -3.96
C TYR A 96 12.56 11.64 -4.15
N HIS A 97 13.08 12.32 -3.15
CA HIS A 97 14.42 12.89 -3.25
C HIS A 97 15.54 11.87 -3.05
N ASP A 98 15.21 10.73 -2.47
CA ASP A 98 16.20 9.70 -2.22
C ASP A 98 16.28 8.65 -3.31
N MET A 99 15.37 8.70 -4.27
CA MET A 99 15.34 7.66 -5.31
C MET A 99 16.41 7.88 -6.35
N PRO A 100 17.26 6.87 -6.59
CA PRO A 100 18.29 7.00 -7.63
C PRO A 100 17.70 7.19 -9.02
N LEU A 101 16.52 6.66 -9.26
CA LEU A 101 15.90 6.72 -10.58
C LEU A 101 15.60 8.13 -11.02
N GLN A 102 15.48 9.04 -10.09
CA GLN A 102 15.18 10.41 -10.45
C GLN A 102 16.30 11.09 -11.19
N ILE A 103 17.47 10.53 -11.07
CA ILE A 103 18.62 11.12 -11.72
C ILE A 103 18.52 10.93 -13.22
N GLN A 104 17.75 9.96 -13.63
CA GLN A 104 17.55 9.71 -15.05
C GLN A 104 16.76 10.83 -15.70
#